data_f55d4cacebdf61dd54cf92e9e82c450b
#
_entry.id   f55d4cacebdf61dd54cf92e9e82c450b
#
_cell.length_a   1.000
_cell.length_b   1.000
_cell.length_c   1.000
_cell.angle_alpha   90.00
_cell.angle_beta   90.00
_cell.angle_gamma   90.00
#
_symmetry.space_group_name_H-M   'P 1'
#
loop_
_entity.id
_entity.type
_entity.pdbx_description
1 polymer ?
#
loop_
_entity_poly.entity_id
_entity_poly.type
_entity_poly.pdbx_seq_one_letter_code
_entity_poly.pdbx_strand_id
1 'polypeptide(L)'
;MGIFGPMNELPVAVIGGGPVGLAAAAQLLKRGATPVVLEAGQQVGDAVLEWGHVRIFSPWKYDIDPAARELLATAGWTEPDGEGYPTGRELVDAYLAPLGRALGDRVRLRHRVTAVARLGFDKMKTDGRDQAPFALTVATPRGEEQILARAVIDASGTYRVPNPLGASGVLARGEAAAAERIDYGIADPLGRHRARYEGRRVLVVGSGHSAFDVLIDLADLEATPITWLVRRPFADAKYGGAENDALPARGALGTKMRGLVERGAVTQVVMRIAALRTTTEGVYVSDGTRELGPFDGIIATTGFRPDLAPLRELRVKIDDILEAPPALAPLIDPNVHSCGTVPPHGVRELSHPEKDFYIVGMKSYGRAPTFLMLTGYEQVRSIASALVGDMAGAESVELVLPQTGVCSGGADCCEGVDCGSADSTCCGTTQAVIPLAALTLVRP
;
A
#
# COMPACT_ATOMS: atom_id res chain seq x y z
N MET A 1 -32.23 20.48 18.30
CA MET A 1 -32.04 19.28 19.14
C MET A 1 -32.19 18.09 18.21
N GLY A 2 -31.12 17.37 17.93
CA GLY A 2 -30.96 16.57 16.71
C GLY A 2 -31.81 15.30 16.68
N ILE A 3 -32.23 14.99 15.47
CA ILE A 3 -32.97 13.77 15.07
C ILE A 3 -32.10 12.50 15.20
N PHE A 4 -30.84 12.65 15.62
CA PHE A 4 -29.85 11.56 15.69
C PHE A 4 -29.52 11.27 17.16
N GLY A 5 -29.39 9.98 17.49
CA GLY A 5 -28.94 9.52 18.82
C GLY A 5 -27.61 10.13 19.25
N PRO A 6 -27.21 9.94 20.50
CA PRO A 6 -25.96 10.51 21.02
C PRO A 6 -24.76 10.03 20.18
N MET A 7 -23.81 10.93 19.91
CA MET A 7 -22.62 10.67 19.09
C MET A 7 -21.89 9.37 19.47
N ASN A 8 -21.85 9.06 20.75
CA ASN A 8 -21.17 7.86 21.29
C ASN A 8 -21.82 6.53 20.87
N GLU A 9 -23.08 6.56 20.44
CA GLU A 9 -23.80 5.37 19.95
C GLU A 9 -23.55 5.10 18.47
N LEU A 10 -23.04 6.10 17.72
CA LEU A 10 -22.72 5.92 16.33
C LEU A 10 -21.47 5.03 16.15
N PRO A 11 -21.43 4.20 15.10
CA PRO A 11 -20.30 3.32 14.82
C PRO A 11 -19.04 4.12 14.42
N VAL A 12 -17.89 3.45 14.46
CA VAL A 12 -16.69 3.84 13.74
C VAL A 12 -16.76 3.21 12.35
N ALA A 13 -16.81 4.03 11.31
CA ALA A 13 -16.78 3.54 9.95
C ALA A 13 -15.35 3.23 9.51
N VAL A 14 -15.15 2.03 8.97
CA VAL A 14 -13.90 1.58 8.36
C VAL A 14 -14.14 1.41 6.87
N ILE A 15 -13.41 2.15 6.04
CA ILE A 15 -13.53 2.10 4.58
C ILE A 15 -12.50 1.09 4.05
N GLY A 16 -12.99 -0.02 3.47
CA GLY A 16 -12.17 -1.10 2.93
C GLY A 16 -12.10 -2.33 3.83
N GLY A 17 -12.39 -3.49 3.26
CA GLY A 17 -12.34 -4.82 3.90
C GLY A 17 -11.05 -5.60 3.57
N GLY A 18 -9.94 -4.90 3.40
CA GLY A 18 -8.60 -5.48 3.27
C GLY A 18 -7.97 -5.83 4.63
N PRO A 19 -6.69 -6.28 4.64
CA PRO A 19 -6.01 -6.70 5.87
C PRO A 19 -6.08 -5.67 6.99
N VAL A 20 -5.72 -4.42 6.70
CA VAL A 20 -5.68 -3.34 7.71
C VAL A 20 -7.07 -2.90 8.14
N GLY A 21 -8.05 -2.89 7.23
CA GLY A 21 -9.42 -2.51 7.57
C GLY A 21 -10.13 -3.55 8.46
N LEU A 22 -9.94 -4.83 8.18
CA LEU A 22 -10.48 -5.90 9.05
C LEU A 22 -9.77 -5.93 10.41
N ALA A 23 -8.45 -5.68 10.44
CA ALA A 23 -7.70 -5.52 11.69
C ALA A 23 -8.20 -4.31 12.50
N ALA A 24 -8.50 -3.17 11.84
CA ALA A 24 -9.10 -2.01 12.52
C ALA A 24 -10.42 -2.38 13.20
N ALA A 25 -11.28 -3.14 12.52
CA ALA A 25 -12.53 -3.60 13.10
C ALA A 25 -12.31 -4.53 14.31
N ALA A 26 -11.35 -5.46 14.23
CA ALA A 26 -11.01 -6.33 15.37
C ALA A 26 -10.44 -5.54 16.55
N GLN A 27 -9.55 -4.58 16.28
CA GLN A 27 -8.95 -3.70 17.31
C GLN A 27 -10.01 -2.83 18.02
N LEU A 28 -10.99 -2.33 17.25
CA LEU A 28 -12.12 -1.56 17.80
C LEU A 28 -13.01 -2.44 18.66
N LEU A 29 -13.37 -3.65 18.21
CA LEU A 29 -14.18 -4.60 18.98
C LEU A 29 -13.51 -5.01 20.28
N LYS A 30 -12.22 -5.32 20.25
CA LYS A 30 -11.43 -5.66 21.45
C LYS A 30 -11.52 -4.58 22.52
N ARG A 31 -11.70 -3.31 22.10
CA ARG A 31 -11.82 -2.13 23.00
C ARG A 31 -13.26 -1.70 23.27
N GLY A 32 -14.26 -2.51 22.90
CA GLY A 32 -15.67 -2.23 23.15
C GLY A 32 -16.31 -1.19 22.24
N ALA A 33 -15.63 -0.76 21.18
CA ALA A 33 -16.22 0.11 20.17
C ALA A 33 -16.98 -0.70 19.11
N THR A 34 -17.96 -0.05 18.44
CA THR A 34 -18.77 -0.67 17.38
C THR A 34 -18.23 -0.27 16.02
N PRO A 35 -17.53 -1.15 15.26
CA PRO A 35 -17.13 -0.86 13.89
C PRO A 35 -18.24 -1.18 12.89
N VAL A 36 -18.21 -0.49 11.74
CA VAL A 36 -18.86 -0.90 10.49
C VAL A 36 -17.84 -0.82 9.36
N VAL A 37 -17.56 -1.96 8.74
CA VAL A 37 -16.63 -2.07 7.60
C VAL A 37 -17.42 -1.96 6.30
N LEU A 38 -17.02 -1.03 5.43
CA LEU A 38 -17.64 -0.79 4.13
C LEU A 38 -16.67 -1.25 3.04
N GLU A 39 -16.94 -2.43 2.47
CA GLU A 39 -16.12 -3.02 1.41
C GLU A 39 -16.81 -2.85 0.05
N ALA A 40 -16.08 -2.26 -0.90
CA ALA A 40 -16.60 -2.02 -2.25
C ALA A 40 -16.72 -3.29 -3.09
N GLY A 41 -15.90 -4.30 -2.79
CA GLY A 41 -15.85 -5.58 -3.49
C GLY A 41 -16.99 -6.54 -3.11
N GLN A 42 -16.99 -7.68 -3.77
CA GLN A 42 -17.99 -8.74 -3.54
C GLN A 42 -17.65 -9.60 -2.31
N GLN A 43 -16.43 -9.50 -1.82
CA GLN A 43 -15.90 -10.22 -0.66
C GLN A 43 -14.82 -9.40 0.02
N VAL A 44 -14.45 -9.77 1.24
CA VAL A 44 -13.29 -9.17 1.92
C VAL A 44 -12.00 -9.53 1.17
N GLY A 45 -11.04 -8.62 1.17
CA GLY A 45 -9.77 -8.83 0.45
C GLY A 45 -9.90 -8.83 -1.08
N ASP A 46 -10.98 -8.28 -1.63
CA ASP A 46 -11.25 -8.29 -3.08
C ASP A 46 -10.08 -7.73 -3.91
N ALA A 47 -9.48 -6.62 -3.47
CA ALA A 47 -8.28 -6.07 -4.12
C ALA A 47 -7.03 -6.97 -3.97
N VAL A 48 -6.93 -7.76 -2.90
CA VAL A 48 -5.84 -8.72 -2.70
C VAL A 48 -5.95 -9.87 -3.70
N LEU A 49 -7.15 -10.31 -4.01
CA LEU A 49 -7.39 -11.38 -4.98
C LEU A 49 -7.00 -11.01 -6.41
N GLU A 50 -6.92 -9.73 -6.74
CA GLU A 50 -6.45 -9.30 -8.07
C GLU A 50 -4.98 -9.70 -8.32
N TRP A 51 -4.17 -9.77 -7.26
CA TRP A 51 -2.82 -10.31 -7.25
C TRP A 51 -2.67 -11.58 -6.41
N GLY A 52 -3.75 -12.33 -6.29
CA GLY A 52 -3.86 -13.52 -5.45
C GLY A 52 -2.85 -14.64 -5.75
N HIS A 53 -2.27 -14.68 -6.95
CA HIS A 53 -1.22 -15.63 -7.36
C HIS A 53 0.15 -15.28 -6.79
N VAL A 54 0.37 -14.01 -6.38
CA VAL A 54 1.68 -13.52 -5.92
C VAL A 54 1.96 -13.98 -4.49
N ARG A 55 3.16 -14.51 -4.26
CA ARG A 55 3.64 -14.88 -2.92
C ARG A 55 4.12 -13.65 -2.17
N ILE A 56 3.67 -13.47 -0.95
CA ILE A 56 4.05 -12.35 -0.08
C ILE A 56 5.45 -12.61 0.49
N PHE A 57 6.22 -11.55 0.73
CA PHE A 57 7.60 -11.65 1.24
C PHE A 57 7.67 -11.80 2.76
N SER A 58 6.58 -11.53 3.47
CA SER A 58 6.45 -11.70 4.91
C SER A 58 5.85 -13.06 5.24
N PRO A 59 6.36 -13.77 6.26
CA PRO A 59 5.75 -14.99 6.76
C PRO A 59 4.48 -14.67 7.54
N TRP A 60 3.58 -15.67 7.66
CA TRP A 60 2.28 -15.56 8.34
C TRP A 60 2.32 -14.85 9.70
N LYS A 61 3.38 -15.07 10.49
CA LYS A 61 3.53 -14.44 11.81
C LYS A 61 3.52 -12.91 11.78
N TYR A 62 3.82 -12.29 10.61
CA TYR A 62 3.78 -10.85 10.39
C TYR A 62 2.52 -10.38 9.65
N ASP A 63 1.70 -11.32 9.16
CA ASP A 63 0.54 -11.01 8.32
C ASP A 63 -0.79 -11.12 9.08
N ILE A 64 -0.75 -11.50 10.37
CA ILE A 64 -1.93 -11.69 11.23
C ILE A 64 -1.92 -10.67 12.38
N ASP A 65 -2.98 -9.84 12.47
CA ASP A 65 -3.16 -8.90 13.58
C ASP A 65 -3.46 -9.62 14.90
N PRO A 66 -2.87 -9.21 16.04
CA PRO A 66 -3.10 -9.86 17.34
C PRO A 66 -4.56 -9.86 17.81
N ALA A 67 -5.31 -8.75 17.62
CA ALA A 67 -6.72 -8.71 18.01
C ALA A 67 -7.60 -9.56 17.08
N ALA A 68 -7.25 -9.61 15.79
CA ALA A 68 -7.90 -10.51 14.86
C ALA A 68 -7.63 -11.98 15.19
N ARG A 69 -6.41 -12.34 15.60
CA ARG A 69 -6.06 -13.68 16.08
C ARG A 69 -6.91 -14.07 17.27
N GLU A 70 -7.03 -13.19 18.27
CA GLU A 70 -7.88 -13.42 19.47
C GLU A 70 -9.35 -13.64 19.07
N LEU A 71 -9.89 -12.80 18.19
CA LEU A 71 -11.26 -12.93 17.72
C LEU A 71 -11.49 -14.26 16.99
N LEU A 72 -10.57 -14.63 16.10
CA LEU A 72 -10.63 -15.87 15.35
C LEU A 72 -10.49 -17.12 16.22
N ALA A 73 -9.66 -17.06 17.26
CA ALA A 73 -9.53 -18.17 18.22
C ALA A 73 -10.85 -18.50 18.90
N THR A 74 -11.72 -17.52 19.19
CA THR A 74 -13.05 -17.75 19.73
C THR A 74 -14.00 -18.43 18.75
N ALA A 75 -13.71 -18.34 17.44
CA ALA A 75 -14.50 -18.96 16.37
C ALA A 75 -13.97 -20.34 15.94
N GLY A 76 -12.99 -20.90 16.65
CA GLY A 76 -12.40 -22.21 16.35
C GLY A 76 -11.50 -22.22 15.11
N TRP A 77 -10.96 -21.06 14.70
CA TRP A 77 -10.04 -20.94 13.57
C TRP A 77 -8.68 -21.57 13.89
N THR A 78 -8.12 -22.27 12.89
CA THR A 78 -6.76 -22.81 12.97
C THR A 78 -5.79 -21.84 12.31
N GLU A 79 -4.81 -21.36 13.09
CA GLU A 79 -3.77 -20.48 12.60
C GLU A 79 -2.84 -21.23 11.63
N PRO A 80 -2.50 -20.63 10.46
CA PRO A 80 -1.48 -21.18 9.57
C PRO A 80 -0.11 -21.26 10.23
N ASP A 81 0.79 -22.09 9.65
CA ASP A 81 2.19 -22.14 10.08
C ASP A 81 2.85 -20.76 9.97
N GLY A 82 3.26 -20.20 11.11
CA GLY A 82 3.80 -18.86 11.21
C GLY A 82 5.04 -18.59 10.36
N GLU A 83 5.81 -19.59 10.01
CA GLU A 83 7.02 -19.48 9.18
C GLU A 83 6.73 -19.63 7.67
N GLY A 84 5.52 -20.06 7.28
CA GLY A 84 5.08 -20.16 5.89
C GLY A 84 4.86 -18.79 5.27
N TYR A 85 5.05 -18.69 3.96
CA TYR A 85 4.85 -17.46 3.17
C TYR A 85 3.58 -17.61 2.33
N PRO A 86 2.48 -16.89 2.63
CA PRO A 86 1.25 -17.01 1.88
C PRO A 86 1.34 -16.37 0.50
N THR A 87 0.51 -16.85 -0.41
CA THR A 87 0.09 -16.08 -1.58
C THR A 87 -1.03 -15.10 -1.17
N GLY A 88 -1.32 -14.10 -2.02
CA GLY A 88 -2.46 -13.22 -1.78
C GLY A 88 -3.78 -13.99 -1.64
N ARG A 89 -3.97 -15.08 -2.41
CA ARG A 89 -5.16 -15.95 -2.30
C ARG A 89 -5.18 -16.69 -0.96
N GLU A 90 -4.06 -17.29 -0.56
CA GLU A 90 -3.96 -17.96 0.74
C GLU A 90 -4.22 -16.99 1.89
N LEU A 91 -3.74 -15.74 1.80
CA LEU A 91 -4.03 -14.69 2.79
C LEU A 91 -5.54 -14.43 2.89
N VAL A 92 -6.24 -14.35 1.75
CA VAL A 92 -7.69 -14.16 1.76
C VAL A 92 -8.40 -15.41 2.30
N ASP A 93 -8.10 -16.58 1.78
CA ASP A 93 -8.86 -17.81 2.07
C ASP A 93 -8.63 -18.29 3.51
N ALA A 94 -7.38 -18.23 3.99
CA ALA A 94 -7.01 -18.76 5.30
C ALA A 94 -7.14 -17.74 6.45
N TYR A 95 -7.16 -16.44 6.17
CA TYR A 95 -7.20 -15.42 7.22
C TYR A 95 -8.31 -14.39 7.03
N LEU A 96 -8.34 -13.63 5.91
CA LEU A 96 -9.27 -12.49 5.77
C LEU A 96 -10.73 -12.94 5.68
N ALA A 97 -11.03 -14.00 4.94
CA ALA A 97 -12.39 -14.51 4.83
C ALA A 97 -12.90 -15.09 6.14
N PRO A 98 -12.14 -15.91 6.91
CA PRO A 98 -12.49 -16.26 8.28
C PRO A 98 -12.74 -15.05 9.18
N LEU A 99 -11.88 -14.03 9.13
CA LEU A 99 -12.04 -12.82 9.93
C LEU A 99 -13.30 -12.04 9.54
N GLY A 100 -13.58 -11.91 8.24
CA GLY A 100 -14.81 -11.30 7.76
C GLY A 100 -16.06 -12.02 8.27
N ARG A 101 -16.05 -13.36 8.31
CA ARG A 101 -17.15 -14.17 8.89
C ARG A 101 -17.28 -13.94 10.42
N ALA A 102 -16.18 -13.90 11.14
CA ALA A 102 -16.18 -13.64 12.59
C ALA A 102 -16.71 -12.23 12.94
N LEU A 103 -16.44 -11.23 12.09
CA LEU A 103 -16.98 -9.88 12.23
C LEU A 103 -18.50 -9.81 11.90
N GLY A 104 -19.03 -10.76 11.10
CA GLY A 104 -20.44 -10.88 10.79
C GLY A 104 -21.05 -9.65 10.10
N ASP A 105 -22.24 -9.23 10.54
CA ASP A 105 -23.00 -8.10 9.95
C ASP A 105 -22.30 -6.74 10.05
N ARG A 106 -21.18 -6.67 10.75
CA ARG A 106 -20.34 -5.46 10.79
C ARG A 106 -19.61 -5.24 9.48
N VAL A 107 -19.48 -6.26 8.62
CA VAL A 107 -18.87 -6.16 7.29
C VAL A 107 -19.97 -6.08 6.25
N ARG A 108 -20.02 -4.94 5.55
CA ARG A 108 -20.98 -4.69 4.47
C ARG A 108 -20.25 -4.74 3.13
N LEU A 109 -20.49 -5.80 2.37
CA LEU A 109 -19.93 -6.01 1.04
C LEU A 109 -20.73 -5.25 -0.02
N ARG A 110 -20.08 -4.89 -1.13
CA ARG A 110 -20.65 -4.09 -2.23
C ARG A 110 -21.15 -2.71 -1.76
N HIS A 111 -20.46 -2.15 -0.77
CA HIS A 111 -20.73 -0.85 -0.21
C HIS A 111 -19.54 0.08 -0.51
N ARG A 112 -19.60 0.76 -1.64
CA ARG A 112 -18.54 1.67 -2.09
C ARG A 112 -18.78 3.06 -1.54
N VAL A 113 -17.91 3.53 -0.67
CA VAL A 113 -17.91 4.93 -0.22
C VAL A 113 -17.50 5.83 -1.37
N THR A 114 -18.34 6.79 -1.71
CA THR A 114 -18.13 7.76 -2.81
C THR A 114 -17.84 9.16 -2.31
N ALA A 115 -18.28 9.50 -1.08
CA ALA A 115 -17.97 10.77 -0.43
C ALA A 115 -18.04 10.62 1.09
N VAL A 116 -17.23 11.43 1.78
CA VAL A 116 -17.25 11.58 3.23
C VAL A 116 -17.31 13.07 3.55
N ALA A 117 -18.25 13.46 4.42
CA ALA A 117 -18.44 14.83 4.88
C ALA A 117 -18.85 14.87 6.35
N ARG A 118 -18.91 16.05 6.96
CA ARG A 118 -19.63 16.25 8.22
C ARG A 118 -21.09 16.55 7.93
N LEU A 119 -22.00 15.89 8.61
CA LEU A 119 -23.43 16.05 8.40
C LEU A 119 -23.87 17.50 8.56
N GLY A 120 -24.38 18.10 7.48
CA GLY A 120 -24.86 19.48 7.48
C GLY A 120 -23.78 20.56 7.42
N PHE A 121 -22.51 20.18 7.24
CA PHE A 121 -21.39 21.12 7.16
C PHE A 121 -20.56 20.89 5.90
N ASP A 122 -20.41 21.92 5.10
CA ASP A 122 -19.37 21.97 4.10
C ASP A 122 -17.97 22.19 4.75
N LYS A 123 -16.93 22.02 3.97
CA LYS A 123 -15.53 22.15 4.42
C LYS A 123 -15.19 23.51 5.02
N MET A 124 -15.89 24.58 4.63
CA MET A 124 -15.61 25.97 5.03
C MET A 124 -16.18 26.31 6.42
N LYS A 125 -17.23 25.63 6.85
CA LYS A 125 -17.91 25.89 8.13
C LYS A 125 -17.15 25.29 9.29
N THR A 126 -16.79 26.11 10.29
CA THR A 126 -15.99 25.66 11.45
C THR A 126 -16.84 25.49 12.71
N ASP A 127 -17.69 26.45 12.99
CA ASP A 127 -18.48 26.43 14.24
C ASP A 127 -19.47 25.26 14.23
N GLY A 128 -19.40 24.42 15.26
CA GLY A 128 -20.25 23.23 15.40
C GLY A 128 -19.81 22.00 14.57
N ARG A 129 -18.84 22.13 13.66
CA ARG A 129 -18.44 21.07 12.73
C ARG A 129 -17.90 19.81 13.45
N ASP A 130 -17.05 19.98 14.45
CA ASP A 130 -16.40 18.86 15.16
C ASP A 130 -17.39 18.08 16.04
N GLN A 131 -18.55 18.62 16.34
CA GLN A 131 -19.65 17.97 17.05
C GLN A 131 -20.62 17.23 16.10
N ALA A 132 -20.54 17.48 14.78
CA ALA A 132 -21.38 16.80 13.81
C ALA A 132 -20.81 15.40 13.49
N PRO A 133 -21.67 14.38 13.31
CA PRO A 133 -21.21 13.08 12.85
C PRO A 133 -20.67 13.15 11.43
N PHE A 134 -19.86 12.20 11.07
CA PHE A 134 -19.55 11.94 9.66
C PHE A 134 -20.77 11.40 8.95
N ALA A 135 -20.97 11.83 7.71
CA ALA A 135 -21.95 11.32 6.77
C ALA A 135 -21.17 10.73 5.58
N LEU A 136 -21.25 9.42 5.43
CA LEU A 136 -20.63 8.69 4.31
C LEU A 136 -21.70 8.43 3.27
N THR A 137 -21.49 8.91 2.05
CA THR A 137 -22.31 8.53 0.89
C THR A 137 -21.78 7.22 0.32
N VAL A 138 -22.66 6.24 0.21
CA VAL A 138 -22.30 4.86 -0.13
C VAL A 138 -23.12 4.37 -1.30
N ALA A 139 -22.46 4.00 -2.39
CA ALA A 139 -23.10 3.34 -3.52
C ALA A 139 -23.23 1.84 -3.21
N THR A 140 -24.46 1.31 -3.35
CA THR A 140 -24.81 -0.08 -3.13
C THR A 140 -25.57 -0.65 -4.34
N PRO A 141 -25.76 -1.99 -4.46
CA PRO A 141 -26.58 -2.56 -5.52
C PRO A 141 -28.04 -2.10 -5.51
N ARG A 142 -28.52 -1.53 -4.39
CA ARG A 142 -29.90 -1.06 -4.24
C ARG A 142 -30.05 0.45 -4.51
N GLY A 143 -28.94 1.14 -4.79
CA GLY A 143 -28.86 2.57 -4.95
C GLY A 143 -27.91 3.20 -3.93
N GLU A 144 -28.03 4.51 -3.75
CA GLU A 144 -27.21 5.28 -2.82
C GLU A 144 -27.85 5.30 -1.42
N GLU A 145 -27.01 5.14 -0.41
CA GLU A 145 -27.41 5.29 0.99
C GLU A 145 -26.45 6.21 1.74
N GLN A 146 -26.88 6.74 2.87
CA GLN A 146 -26.06 7.52 3.78
C GLN A 146 -25.84 6.75 5.08
N ILE A 147 -24.58 6.62 5.50
CA ILE A 147 -24.19 6.00 6.76
C ILE A 147 -23.59 7.07 7.66
N LEU A 148 -24.09 7.17 8.90
CA LEU A 148 -23.54 8.08 9.91
C LEU A 148 -22.54 7.36 10.78
N ALA A 149 -21.44 8.04 11.11
CA ALA A 149 -20.38 7.53 11.97
C ALA A 149 -19.82 8.62 12.88
N ARG A 150 -19.33 8.22 14.08
CA ARG A 150 -18.65 9.13 14.99
C ARG A 150 -17.18 9.36 14.61
N ALA A 151 -16.58 8.40 13.94
CA ALA A 151 -15.21 8.46 13.45
C ALA A 151 -15.08 7.66 12.15
N VAL A 152 -14.05 7.97 11.35
CA VAL A 152 -13.79 7.29 10.08
C VAL A 152 -12.32 6.88 10.00
N ILE A 153 -12.08 5.60 9.66
CA ILE A 153 -10.77 5.04 9.35
C ILE A 153 -10.77 4.63 7.87
N ASP A 154 -10.01 5.35 7.06
CA ASP A 154 -9.87 5.05 5.63
C ASP A 154 -8.71 4.07 5.40
N ALA A 155 -9.06 2.79 5.27
CA ALA A 155 -8.18 1.66 4.97
C ALA A 155 -8.38 1.15 3.52
N SER A 156 -8.87 1.99 2.61
CA SER A 156 -9.25 1.60 1.24
C SER A 156 -8.07 1.25 0.31
N GLY A 157 -6.83 1.46 0.77
CA GLY A 157 -5.62 1.12 0.03
C GLY A 157 -5.38 2.02 -1.20
N THR A 158 -4.51 1.55 -2.10
CA THR A 158 -4.09 2.29 -3.31
C THR A 158 -4.32 1.52 -4.61
N TYR A 159 -4.59 0.22 -4.52
CA TYR A 159 -4.54 -0.71 -5.67
C TYR A 159 -5.50 -0.36 -6.82
N ARG A 160 -6.57 0.40 -6.57
CA ARG A 160 -7.56 0.81 -7.57
C ARG A 160 -7.12 2.03 -8.41
N VAL A 161 -6.02 2.69 -8.06
CA VAL A 161 -5.53 3.87 -8.77
C VAL A 161 -4.08 3.63 -9.21
N PRO A 162 -3.86 2.96 -10.35
CA PRO A 162 -2.52 2.72 -10.86
C PRO A 162 -1.87 4.01 -11.36
N ASN A 163 -0.54 4.07 -11.23
CA ASN A 163 0.24 5.10 -11.89
C ASN A 163 0.28 4.85 -13.39
N PRO A 164 0.18 5.90 -14.22
CA PRO A 164 0.25 5.76 -15.67
C PRO A 164 1.65 5.34 -16.15
N LEU A 165 1.73 4.94 -17.42
CA LEU A 165 3.00 4.65 -18.11
C LEU A 165 3.83 5.91 -18.35
N GLY A 166 3.17 7.06 -18.53
CA GLY A 166 3.84 8.33 -18.81
C GLY A 166 4.84 8.68 -17.70
N ALA A 167 6.09 8.94 -18.12
CA ALA A 167 7.21 9.17 -17.20
C ALA A 167 7.05 10.40 -16.29
N SER A 168 6.17 11.34 -16.68
CA SER A 168 5.83 12.54 -15.92
C SER A 168 4.74 12.34 -14.86
N GLY A 169 4.24 11.10 -14.68
CA GLY A 169 3.18 10.79 -13.70
C GLY A 169 1.77 11.13 -14.18
N VAL A 170 1.60 11.48 -15.45
CA VAL A 170 0.33 11.62 -16.15
C VAL A 170 0.28 10.63 -17.31
N LEU A 171 -0.92 10.37 -17.85
CA LEU A 171 -1.04 9.49 -19.03
C LEU A 171 -0.12 9.96 -20.16
N ALA A 172 0.64 9.04 -20.72
CA ALA A 172 1.38 9.29 -21.94
C ALA A 172 0.41 9.57 -23.09
N ARG A 173 0.82 10.37 -24.07
CA ARG A 173 -0.02 10.63 -25.23
C ARG A 173 -0.36 9.31 -25.94
N GLY A 174 -1.64 9.00 -26.12
CA GLY A 174 -2.14 7.76 -26.70
C GLY A 174 -2.30 6.59 -25.73
N GLU A 175 -1.92 6.72 -24.46
CA GLU A 175 -2.07 5.67 -23.43
C GLU A 175 -3.53 5.28 -23.25
N ALA A 176 -4.44 6.25 -23.15
CA ALA A 176 -5.87 5.99 -23.04
C ALA A 176 -6.44 5.23 -24.24
N ALA A 177 -5.96 5.51 -25.45
CA ALA A 177 -6.38 4.81 -26.67
C ALA A 177 -5.81 3.37 -26.74
N ALA A 178 -4.74 3.08 -26.02
CA ALA A 178 -4.12 1.76 -25.92
C ALA A 178 -4.62 0.93 -24.71
N ALA A 179 -5.59 1.41 -23.95
CA ALA A 179 -6.00 0.84 -22.64
C ALA A 179 -6.28 -0.66 -22.70
N GLU A 180 -6.91 -1.18 -23.77
CA GLU A 180 -7.19 -2.61 -23.93
C GLU A 180 -5.94 -3.50 -24.09
N ARG A 181 -4.80 -2.87 -24.39
CA ARG A 181 -3.50 -3.53 -24.54
C ARG A 181 -2.63 -3.40 -23.29
N ILE A 182 -3.11 -2.72 -22.25
CA ILE A 182 -2.35 -2.42 -21.03
C ILE A 182 -3.03 -3.08 -19.83
N ASP A 183 -2.29 -3.93 -19.13
CA ASP A 183 -2.69 -4.43 -17.81
C ASP A 183 -1.89 -3.67 -16.74
N TYR A 184 -2.60 -3.01 -15.82
CA TYR A 184 -1.98 -2.32 -14.70
C TYR A 184 -1.92 -3.24 -13.47
N GLY A 185 -0.77 -3.23 -12.79
CA GLY A 185 -0.52 -4.06 -11.62
C GLY A 185 0.23 -5.35 -11.95
N ILE A 186 0.01 -6.39 -11.15
CA ILE A 186 0.72 -7.66 -11.28
C ILE A 186 -0.17 -8.61 -12.08
N ALA A 187 0.08 -8.71 -13.37
CA ALA A 187 -0.61 -9.68 -14.23
C ALA A 187 -0.26 -11.11 -13.78
N ASP A 188 -1.14 -12.06 -14.11
CA ASP A 188 -0.96 -13.48 -13.84
C ASP A 188 -0.70 -14.24 -15.17
N PRO A 189 0.56 -14.22 -15.69
CA PRO A 189 0.88 -14.81 -16.98
C PRO A 189 0.80 -16.33 -16.99
N LEU A 190 1.03 -16.99 -15.86
CA LEU A 190 0.97 -18.45 -15.76
C LEU A 190 -0.44 -18.97 -15.53
N GLY A 191 -1.38 -18.11 -15.10
CA GLY A 191 -2.77 -18.44 -14.82
C GLY A 191 -3.75 -17.74 -15.76
N ARG A 192 -4.58 -16.84 -15.20
CA ARG A 192 -5.72 -16.22 -15.90
C ARG A 192 -5.37 -15.41 -17.15
N HIS A 193 -4.13 -14.90 -17.26
CA HIS A 193 -3.70 -14.10 -18.40
C HIS A 193 -2.79 -14.85 -19.38
N ARG A 194 -2.61 -16.17 -19.22
CA ARG A 194 -1.71 -16.97 -20.07
C ARG A 194 -1.98 -16.77 -21.55
N ALA A 195 -3.21 -16.93 -21.98
CA ALA A 195 -3.61 -16.80 -23.40
C ALA A 195 -3.38 -15.39 -23.99
N ARG A 196 -3.25 -14.37 -23.11
CA ARG A 196 -2.97 -13.00 -23.50
C ARG A 196 -1.49 -12.76 -23.83
N TYR A 197 -0.59 -13.54 -23.21
CA TYR A 197 0.84 -13.28 -23.27
C TYR A 197 1.68 -14.38 -23.91
N GLU A 198 1.28 -15.64 -23.83
CA GLU A 198 2.04 -16.76 -24.40
C GLU A 198 2.22 -16.60 -25.91
N GLY A 199 3.48 -16.68 -26.37
CA GLY A 199 3.84 -16.46 -27.77
C GLY A 199 3.68 -15.02 -28.28
N ARG A 200 3.52 -14.03 -27.36
CA ARG A 200 3.31 -12.62 -27.70
C ARG A 200 4.51 -11.77 -27.32
N ARG A 201 4.71 -10.67 -28.04
CA ARG A 201 5.73 -9.65 -27.72
C ARG A 201 5.22 -8.81 -26.55
N VAL A 202 5.81 -8.99 -25.36
CA VAL A 202 5.34 -8.36 -24.13
C VAL A 202 6.32 -7.28 -23.68
N LEU A 203 5.77 -6.11 -23.35
CA LEU A 203 6.50 -5.03 -22.68
C LEU A 203 6.10 -4.99 -21.20
N VAL A 204 7.07 -5.09 -20.30
CA VAL A 204 6.86 -4.84 -18.85
C VAL A 204 7.50 -3.51 -18.50
N VAL A 205 6.73 -2.61 -17.87
CA VAL A 205 7.19 -1.26 -17.48
C VAL A 205 7.18 -1.13 -15.97
N GLY A 206 8.34 -0.91 -15.37
CA GLY A 206 8.51 -0.73 -13.93
C GLY A 206 9.81 -1.34 -13.43
N SER A 207 10.20 -1.00 -12.19
CA SER A 207 11.49 -1.42 -11.63
C SER A 207 11.39 -1.93 -10.19
N GLY A 208 10.17 -2.20 -9.69
CA GLY A 208 9.92 -2.78 -8.38
C GLY A 208 9.75 -4.30 -8.41
N HIS A 209 9.54 -4.90 -7.24
CA HIS A 209 9.34 -6.35 -7.10
C HIS A 209 8.14 -6.87 -7.91
N SER A 210 7.09 -6.08 -8.05
CA SER A 210 5.96 -6.42 -8.94
C SER A 210 6.36 -6.62 -10.40
N ALA A 211 7.40 -5.89 -10.88
CA ALA A 211 7.96 -6.14 -12.21
C ALA A 211 8.72 -7.45 -12.24
N PHE A 212 9.46 -7.79 -11.16
CA PHE A 212 10.22 -9.02 -11.08
C PHE A 212 9.30 -10.25 -11.09
N ASP A 213 8.22 -10.24 -10.30
CA ASP A 213 7.23 -11.31 -10.29
C ASP A 213 6.70 -11.58 -11.71
N VAL A 214 6.23 -10.52 -12.38
CA VAL A 214 5.69 -10.63 -13.73
C VAL A 214 6.74 -11.10 -14.76
N LEU A 215 7.97 -10.56 -14.70
CA LEU A 215 9.03 -10.92 -15.65
C LEU A 215 9.49 -12.37 -15.48
N ILE A 216 9.52 -12.86 -14.23
CA ILE A 216 9.87 -14.23 -13.90
C ILE A 216 8.81 -15.19 -14.45
N ASP A 217 7.52 -14.88 -14.24
CA ASP A 217 6.41 -15.69 -14.72
C ASP A 217 6.32 -15.68 -16.25
N LEU A 218 6.54 -14.53 -16.89
CA LEU A 218 6.60 -14.44 -18.36
C LEU A 218 7.76 -15.25 -18.95
N ALA A 219 8.90 -15.33 -18.27
CA ALA A 219 10.06 -16.09 -18.74
C ALA A 219 9.84 -17.61 -18.71
N ASP A 220 8.83 -18.07 -17.99
CA ASP A 220 8.40 -19.48 -17.96
C ASP A 220 7.39 -19.80 -19.10
N LEU A 221 6.95 -18.79 -19.89
CA LEU A 221 6.09 -18.98 -21.07
C LEU A 221 6.92 -19.30 -22.33
N GLU A 222 6.39 -20.17 -23.18
CA GLU A 222 7.05 -20.53 -24.43
C GLU A 222 6.95 -19.41 -25.47
N ALA A 223 8.03 -19.24 -26.24
CA ALA A 223 8.11 -18.35 -27.41
C ALA A 223 7.62 -16.91 -27.16
N THR A 224 7.84 -16.37 -25.95
CA THR A 224 7.37 -15.06 -25.51
C THR A 224 8.54 -14.08 -25.44
N PRO A 225 8.76 -13.22 -26.46
CA PRO A 225 9.77 -12.17 -26.39
C PRO A 225 9.42 -11.12 -25.35
N ILE A 226 10.30 -10.91 -24.35
CA ILE A 226 10.06 -10.04 -23.21
C ILE A 226 10.99 -8.83 -23.28
N THR A 227 10.40 -7.63 -23.28
CA THR A 227 11.11 -6.36 -23.11
C THR A 227 10.80 -5.79 -21.74
N TRP A 228 11.84 -5.49 -20.96
CA TRP A 228 11.72 -4.84 -19.67
C TRP A 228 12.18 -3.39 -19.75
N LEU A 229 11.24 -2.46 -19.58
CA LEU A 229 11.51 -1.03 -19.68
C LEU A 229 11.61 -0.38 -18.32
N VAL A 230 12.74 0.28 -18.06
CA VAL A 230 13.04 1.03 -16.87
C VAL A 230 13.34 2.51 -17.19
N ARG A 231 13.03 3.42 -16.28
CA ARG A 231 13.21 4.87 -16.48
C ARG A 231 14.65 5.36 -16.31
N ARG A 232 15.51 4.58 -15.68
CA ARG A 232 16.93 4.87 -15.37
C ARG A 232 17.73 3.58 -15.52
N PRO A 233 19.03 3.65 -15.77
CA PRO A 233 19.88 2.47 -15.68
C PRO A 233 19.64 1.72 -14.38
N PHE A 234 19.57 0.40 -14.48
CA PHE A 234 19.27 -0.45 -13.33
C PHE A 234 20.58 -0.83 -12.68
N ALA A 235 20.88 -0.26 -11.51
CA ALA A 235 22.07 -0.60 -10.74
C ALA A 235 21.91 -1.96 -10.06
N ASP A 236 23.02 -2.68 -9.86
CA ASP A 236 23.05 -4.02 -9.23
C ASP A 236 22.42 -4.03 -7.83
N ALA A 237 22.60 -2.96 -7.06
CA ALA A 237 21.97 -2.77 -5.75
C ALA A 237 20.43 -2.87 -5.76
N LYS A 238 19.79 -2.66 -6.91
CA LYS A 238 18.32 -2.72 -7.04
C LYS A 238 17.76 -4.13 -7.17
N TYR A 239 18.59 -5.13 -7.41
CA TYR A 239 18.17 -6.53 -7.31
C TYR A 239 17.97 -7.00 -5.86
N GLY A 240 18.25 -6.14 -4.87
CA GLY A 240 18.14 -6.43 -3.44
C GLY A 240 19.42 -7.01 -2.86
N GLY A 241 19.39 -7.28 -1.55
CA GLY A 241 20.56 -7.76 -0.79
C GLY A 241 20.95 -9.22 -1.07
N ALA A 242 20.33 -9.90 -2.00
CA ALA A 242 20.54 -11.34 -2.27
C ALA A 242 20.46 -12.16 -0.96
N GLU A 243 21.49 -12.91 -0.61
CA GLU A 243 21.56 -13.70 0.64
C GLU A 243 21.62 -12.83 1.92
N ASN A 244 21.98 -11.56 1.78
CA ASN A 244 22.03 -10.60 2.88
C ASN A 244 20.72 -9.79 3.02
N ASP A 245 19.71 -10.08 2.21
CA ASP A 245 18.41 -9.43 2.34
C ASP A 245 17.70 -9.92 3.61
N ALA A 246 17.28 -8.98 4.45
CA ALA A 246 16.58 -9.30 5.69
C ALA A 246 15.21 -10.00 5.48
N LEU A 247 14.69 -9.96 4.26
CA LEU A 247 13.58 -10.79 3.80
C LEU A 247 14.10 -11.78 2.76
N PRO A 248 14.43 -13.02 3.14
CA PRO A 248 15.06 -14.00 2.24
C PRO A 248 14.28 -14.25 0.94
N ALA A 249 12.95 -14.26 1.01
CA ALA A 249 12.10 -14.41 -0.17
C ALA A 249 12.26 -13.25 -1.17
N ARG A 250 12.45 -12.01 -0.67
CA ARG A 250 12.72 -10.84 -1.50
C ARG A 250 14.11 -10.90 -2.16
N GLY A 251 15.12 -11.31 -1.41
CA GLY A 251 16.48 -11.51 -1.93
C GLY A 251 16.53 -12.56 -3.05
N ALA A 252 15.85 -13.69 -2.86
CA ALA A 252 15.75 -14.77 -3.85
C ALA A 252 15.09 -14.29 -5.16
N LEU A 253 14.05 -13.45 -5.06
CA LEU A 253 13.37 -12.88 -6.23
C LEU A 253 14.35 -12.03 -7.08
N GLY A 254 15.11 -11.16 -6.43
CA GLY A 254 16.12 -10.33 -7.08
C GLY A 254 17.22 -11.13 -7.77
N THR A 255 17.70 -12.17 -7.11
CA THR A 255 18.71 -13.10 -7.68
C THR A 255 18.17 -13.81 -8.92
N LYS A 256 16.93 -14.31 -8.88
CA LYS A 256 16.28 -14.95 -10.04
C LYS A 256 16.14 -13.97 -11.21
N MET A 257 15.72 -12.73 -10.93
CA MET A 257 15.57 -11.69 -11.96
C MET A 257 16.92 -11.34 -12.61
N ARG A 258 18.00 -11.17 -11.83
CA ARG A 258 19.35 -10.93 -12.35
C ARG A 258 19.75 -12.03 -13.34
N GLY A 259 19.58 -13.29 -12.97
CA GLY A 259 19.88 -14.42 -13.84
C GLY A 259 19.09 -14.42 -15.16
N LEU A 260 17.84 -13.90 -15.17
CA LEU A 260 17.07 -13.76 -16.41
C LEU A 260 17.67 -12.75 -17.37
N VAL A 261 18.15 -11.62 -16.87
CA VAL A 261 18.81 -10.58 -17.68
C VAL A 261 20.17 -11.07 -18.19
N GLU A 262 20.99 -11.68 -17.34
CA GLU A 262 22.33 -12.17 -17.70
C GLU A 262 22.31 -13.23 -18.81
N ARG A 263 21.32 -14.13 -18.81
CA ARG A 263 21.18 -15.14 -19.87
C ARG A 263 20.38 -14.67 -21.08
N GLY A 264 19.98 -13.39 -21.12
CA GLY A 264 19.27 -12.79 -22.26
C GLY A 264 17.81 -13.23 -22.45
N ALA A 265 17.20 -13.86 -21.41
CA ALA A 265 15.79 -14.23 -21.44
C ALA A 265 14.87 -13.00 -21.40
N VAL A 266 15.37 -11.87 -20.89
CA VAL A 266 14.66 -10.59 -20.81
C VAL A 266 15.56 -9.50 -21.40
N THR A 267 15.05 -8.75 -22.40
CA THR A 267 15.76 -7.61 -22.97
C THR A 267 15.46 -6.35 -22.17
N GLN A 268 16.44 -5.81 -21.45
CA GLN A 268 16.29 -4.59 -20.68
C GLN A 268 16.51 -3.36 -21.55
N VAL A 269 15.64 -2.35 -21.43
CA VAL A 269 15.72 -1.08 -22.13
C VAL A 269 15.51 0.09 -21.19
N VAL A 270 16.36 1.11 -21.29
CA VAL A 270 16.17 2.38 -20.56
C VAL A 270 15.46 3.37 -21.46
N MET A 271 14.26 3.80 -21.03
CA MET A 271 13.46 4.79 -21.74
C MET A 271 12.46 5.46 -20.80
N ARG A 272 12.13 6.72 -21.06
CA ARG A 272 11.07 7.47 -20.40
C ARG A 272 9.89 7.63 -21.35
N ILE A 273 8.83 6.89 -21.15
CA ILE A 273 7.66 6.90 -22.05
C ILE A 273 7.00 8.29 -22.04
N ALA A 274 6.86 8.88 -23.23
CA ALA A 274 6.15 10.12 -23.50
C ALA A 274 4.89 9.90 -24.34
N ALA A 275 4.88 8.88 -25.21
CA ALA A 275 3.75 8.59 -26.09
C ALA A 275 3.62 7.09 -26.39
N LEU A 276 2.39 6.67 -26.69
CA LEU A 276 2.04 5.38 -27.28
C LEU A 276 1.34 5.60 -28.60
N ARG A 277 1.58 4.69 -29.54
CA ARG A 277 0.92 4.64 -30.85
C ARG A 277 0.43 3.22 -31.11
N THR A 278 -0.87 3.07 -31.26
CA THR A 278 -1.51 1.77 -31.58
C THR A 278 -1.68 1.62 -33.06
N THR A 279 -1.33 0.43 -33.58
CA THR A 279 -1.50 0.03 -34.99
C THR A 279 -2.10 -1.36 -35.07
N THR A 280 -2.35 -1.85 -36.27
CA THR A 280 -2.76 -3.25 -36.50
C THR A 280 -1.69 -4.26 -36.11
N GLU A 281 -0.41 -3.87 -36.11
CA GLU A 281 0.72 -4.74 -35.75
C GLU A 281 0.96 -4.81 -34.24
N GLY A 282 0.44 -3.84 -33.45
CA GLY A 282 0.62 -3.74 -32.02
C GLY A 282 0.78 -2.31 -31.52
N VAL A 283 1.31 -2.18 -30.31
CA VAL A 283 1.55 -0.91 -29.62
C VAL A 283 3.04 -0.56 -29.70
N TYR A 284 3.32 0.66 -30.07
CA TYR A 284 4.66 1.25 -30.03
C TYR A 284 4.73 2.24 -28.86
N VAL A 285 5.85 2.25 -28.12
CA VAL A 285 6.13 3.21 -27.07
C VAL A 285 7.27 4.12 -27.47
N SER A 286 7.21 5.41 -27.15
CA SER A 286 8.18 6.41 -27.59
C SER A 286 8.56 7.37 -26.44
N ASP A 287 9.83 7.81 -26.43
CA ASP A 287 10.34 8.91 -25.58
C ASP A 287 10.33 10.28 -26.29
N GLY A 288 9.82 10.31 -27.52
CA GLY A 288 9.80 11.49 -28.38
C GLY A 288 10.95 11.54 -29.39
N THR A 289 12.02 10.76 -29.19
CA THR A 289 13.17 10.68 -30.13
C THR A 289 13.28 9.29 -30.77
N ARG A 290 13.02 8.24 -30.04
CA ARG A 290 13.03 6.86 -30.52
C ARG A 290 11.72 6.14 -30.18
N GLU A 291 11.43 5.12 -30.94
CA GLU A 291 10.25 4.27 -30.80
C GLU A 291 10.67 2.81 -30.63
N LEU A 292 9.97 2.08 -29.75
CA LEU A 292 10.14 0.66 -29.53
C LEU A 292 8.82 -0.07 -29.75
N GLY A 293 8.88 -1.27 -30.27
CA GLY A 293 7.71 -2.11 -30.57
C GLY A 293 7.83 -2.75 -31.96
N PRO A 294 6.77 -3.33 -32.49
CA PRO A 294 5.44 -3.36 -31.88
C PRO A 294 5.32 -4.38 -30.76
N PHE A 295 4.55 -4.06 -29.73
CA PHE A 295 4.19 -4.96 -28.63
C PHE A 295 2.74 -5.40 -28.76
N ASP A 296 2.47 -6.66 -28.44
CA ASP A 296 1.11 -7.22 -28.45
C ASP A 296 0.37 -6.93 -27.15
N GLY A 297 1.11 -6.82 -26.04
CA GLY A 297 0.61 -6.46 -24.71
C GLY A 297 1.63 -5.69 -23.89
N ILE A 298 1.14 -4.86 -22.98
CA ILE A 298 1.94 -4.07 -22.04
C ILE A 298 1.47 -4.38 -20.62
N ILE A 299 2.41 -4.64 -19.72
CA ILE A 299 2.14 -4.80 -18.27
C ILE A 299 2.79 -3.62 -17.56
N ALA A 300 1.94 -2.79 -16.94
CA ALA A 300 2.34 -1.58 -16.24
C ALA A 300 2.46 -1.84 -14.73
N THR A 301 3.66 -2.16 -14.26
CA THR A 301 3.98 -2.31 -12.83
C THR A 301 4.55 -1.00 -12.27
N THR A 302 3.89 0.11 -12.61
CA THR A 302 4.35 1.48 -12.31
C THR A 302 4.01 1.93 -10.90
N GLY A 303 3.39 1.05 -10.09
CA GLY A 303 2.91 1.34 -8.73
C GLY A 303 1.53 1.99 -8.73
N PHE A 304 1.11 2.42 -7.55
CA PHE A 304 -0.23 2.93 -7.28
C PHE A 304 -0.17 4.23 -6.49
N ARG A 305 -1.29 4.93 -6.39
CA ARG A 305 -1.44 6.14 -5.60
C ARG A 305 -2.78 6.14 -4.83
N PRO A 306 -2.92 6.94 -3.76
CA PRO A 306 -4.16 7.03 -3.02
C PRO A 306 -5.26 7.69 -3.85
N ASP A 307 -6.50 7.19 -3.73
CA ASP A 307 -7.70 7.91 -4.16
C ASP A 307 -8.17 8.83 -3.03
N LEU A 308 -7.97 10.12 -3.20
CA LEU A 308 -8.38 11.15 -2.24
C LEU A 308 -9.70 11.84 -2.64
N ALA A 309 -10.28 11.49 -3.79
CA ALA A 309 -11.50 12.12 -4.28
C ALA A 309 -12.70 12.02 -3.31
N PRO A 310 -12.96 10.87 -2.64
CA PRO A 310 -14.05 10.78 -1.66
C PRO A 310 -13.89 11.67 -0.43
N LEU A 311 -12.67 12.15 -0.15
CA LEU A 311 -12.30 12.91 1.05
C LEU A 311 -12.34 14.43 0.84
N ARG A 312 -12.84 14.89 -0.30
CA ARG A 312 -12.74 16.28 -0.75
C ARG A 312 -13.38 17.28 0.22
N GLU A 313 -14.44 16.89 0.93
CA GLU A 313 -15.15 17.73 1.90
C GLU A 313 -14.60 17.60 3.33
N LEU A 314 -13.54 16.82 3.54
CA LEU A 314 -12.84 16.75 4.80
C LEU A 314 -11.62 17.69 4.84
N ARG A 315 -11.25 18.13 6.04
CA ARG A 315 -10.03 18.91 6.28
C ARG A 315 -8.81 18.01 6.40
N VAL A 316 -8.56 17.25 5.34
CA VAL A 316 -7.39 16.36 5.25
C VAL A 316 -6.17 17.19 4.84
N LYS A 317 -5.07 17.04 5.57
CA LYS A 317 -3.77 17.61 5.22
C LYS A 317 -2.88 16.50 4.68
N ILE A 318 -2.35 16.71 3.49
CA ILE A 318 -1.53 15.74 2.75
C ILE A 318 -0.23 16.44 2.34
N ASP A 319 0.89 15.73 2.45
CA ASP A 319 2.20 16.15 1.92
C ASP A 319 2.15 16.19 0.39
N ASP A 320 2.66 17.26 -0.19
CA ASP A 320 2.54 17.56 -1.62
C ASP A 320 3.39 16.63 -2.51
N ILE A 321 4.40 15.95 -1.95
CA ILE A 321 5.33 15.08 -2.70
C ILE A 321 4.90 13.63 -2.61
N LEU A 322 4.65 13.15 -1.38
CA LEU A 322 4.35 11.74 -1.13
C LEU A 322 2.87 11.41 -1.11
N GLU A 323 1.99 12.41 -1.08
CA GLU A 323 0.54 12.20 -0.91
C GLU A 323 0.21 11.41 0.38
N ALA A 324 0.99 11.62 1.46
CA ALA A 324 0.92 10.97 2.76
C ALA A 324 0.57 11.99 3.86
N PRO A 325 0.11 11.58 5.08
CA PRO A 325 -0.01 12.48 6.21
C PRO A 325 1.31 13.22 6.47
N PRO A 326 1.31 14.56 6.69
CA PRO A 326 2.54 15.34 6.73
C PRO A 326 3.50 14.98 7.86
N ALA A 327 3.00 14.45 8.98
CA ALA A 327 3.84 14.00 10.08
C ALA A 327 4.48 12.62 9.79
N LEU A 328 3.86 11.82 8.93
CA LEU A 328 4.39 10.54 8.48
C LEU A 328 5.37 10.70 7.31
N ALA A 329 5.12 11.64 6.40
CA ALA A 329 5.89 11.80 5.16
C ALA A 329 7.41 11.84 5.37
N PRO A 330 7.98 12.61 6.33
CA PRO A 330 9.43 12.62 6.55
C PRO A 330 10.01 11.28 7.00
N LEU A 331 9.20 10.39 7.57
CA LEU A 331 9.63 9.08 8.07
C LEU A 331 9.68 8.01 6.97
N ILE A 332 8.98 8.25 5.86
CA ILE A 332 8.81 7.29 4.76
C ILE A 332 9.34 7.77 3.41
N ASP A 333 9.96 8.96 3.36
CA ASP A 333 10.45 9.55 2.11
C ASP A 333 11.58 8.70 1.52
N PRO A 334 11.38 8.09 0.34
CA PRO A 334 12.39 7.25 -0.31
C PRO A 334 13.59 8.05 -0.85
N ASN A 335 13.52 9.38 -0.87
CA ASN A 335 14.65 10.24 -1.22
C ASN A 335 15.59 10.49 -0.02
N VAL A 336 15.12 10.22 1.20
CA VAL A 336 15.87 10.48 2.45
C VAL A 336 16.20 9.16 3.16
N HIS A 337 15.30 8.19 3.12
CA HIS A 337 15.42 6.93 3.84
C HIS A 337 15.50 5.73 2.89
N SER A 338 16.31 4.75 3.24
CA SER A 338 16.27 3.44 2.59
C SER A 338 15.03 2.65 3.00
N CYS A 339 14.52 1.82 2.09
CA CYS A 339 13.39 0.93 2.39
C CYS A 339 13.71 0.04 3.61
N GLY A 340 12.90 0.12 4.67
CA GLY A 340 12.99 -0.79 5.83
C GLY A 340 13.39 -0.14 7.16
N THR A 341 13.64 1.17 7.20
CA THR A 341 14.01 1.88 8.44
C THR A 341 12.89 2.72 9.03
N VAL A 342 11.64 2.51 8.60
CA VAL A 342 10.51 3.30 9.08
C VAL A 342 10.20 2.94 10.53
N PRO A 343 10.26 3.91 11.48
CA PRO A 343 9.90 3.64 12.86
C PRO A 343 8.41 3.34 13.00
N PRO A 344 7.99 2.60 14.04
CA PRO A 344 6.58 2.46 14.37
C PRO A 344 5.90 3.84 14.49
N HIS A 345 4.69 3.95 13.99
CA HIS A 345 3.92 5.19 14.00
C HIS A 345 2.43 4.89 14.16
N GLY A 346 1.69 5.83 14.71
CA GLY A 346 0.30 5.64 15.09
C GLY A 346 -0.53 6.91 14.99
N VAL A 347 -1.42 7.11 15.95
CA VAL A 347 -2.38 8.24 15.97
C VAL A 347 -1.73 9.58 15.76
N ARG A 348 -0.54 9.80 16.32
CA ARG A 348 0.18 11.07 16.26
C ARG A 348 0.58 11.45 14.84
N GLU A 349 1.17 10.51 14.10
CA GLU A 349 1.67 10.73 12.75
C GLU A 349 0.55 10.69 11.70
N LEU A 350 -0.60 10.04 12.05
CA LEU A 350 -1.73 9.85 11.13
C LEU A 350 -2.88 10.83 11.37
N SER A 351 -2.75 11.76 12.32
CA SER A 351 -3.76 12.76 12.61
C SER A 351 -3.86 13.83 11.52
N HIS A 352 -5.08 14.25 11.26
CA HIS A 352 -5.42 15.32 10.34
C HIS A 352 -6.12 16.49 11.09
N PRO A 353 -6.22 17.69 10.49
CA PRO A 353 -7.09 18.76 11.03
C PRO A 353 -8.56 18.34 11.15
N GLU A 354 -9.00 17.33 10.40
CA GLU A 354 -10.32 16.70 10.57
C GLU A 354 -10.26 15.73 11.76
N LYS A 355 -10.90 16.12 12.86
CA LYS A 355 -10.93 15.32 14.09
C LYS A 355 -11.61 13.97 13.85
N ASP A 356 -11.06 12.89 14.47
CA ASP A 356 -11.59 11.52 14.41
C ASP A 356 -11.65 10.94 12.98
N PHE A 357 -10.80 11.45 12.07
CA PHE A 357 -10.59 10.93 10.74
C PHE A 357 -9.12 10.51 10.55
N TYR A 358 -8.89 9.31 10.01
CA TYR A 358 -7.55 8.75 9.82
C TYR A 358 -7.44 8.03 8.49
N ILE A 359 -6.32 8.19 7.79
CA ILE A 359 -5.92 7.37 6.64
C ILE A 359 -4.89 6.37 7.13
N VAL A 360 -5.11 5.07 6.88
CA VAL A 360 -4.28 3.99 7.39
C VAL A 360 -3.87 2.99 6.30
N GLY A 361 -2.96 2.09 6.65
CA GLY A 361 -2.48 1.05 5.77
C GLY A 361 -1.67 1.62 4.61
N MET A 362 -1.61 0.90 3.48
CA MET A 362 -0.88 1.34 2.30
C MET A 362 -1.29 2.75 1.82
N LYS A 363 -2.55 3.14 2.03
CA LYS A 363 -3.03 4.47 1.64
C LYS A 363 -2.35 5.60 2.41
N SER A 364 -2.01 5.39 3.70
CA SER A 364 -1.28 6.38 4.49
C SER A 364 0.15 6.61 4.02
N TYR A 365 0.73 5.64 3.30
CA TYR A 365 2.06 5.78 2.69
C TYR A 365 2.05 6.55 1.37
N GLY A 366 0.85 6.90 0.87
CA GLY A 366 0.72 7.70 -0.33
C GLY A 366 1.42 7.04 -1.51
N ARG A 367 2.48 7.69 -2.00
CA ARG A 367 3.30 7.23 -3.14
C ARG A 367 4.59 6.52 -2.72
N ALA A 368 4.87 6.39 -1.42
CA ALA A 368 6.04 5.66 -0.94
C ALA A 368 5.90 4.15 -1.25
N PRO A 369 6.98 3.51 -1.75
CA PRO A 369 6.85 2.17 -2.35
C PRO A 369 6.79 1.02 -1.35
N THR A 370 7.14 1.23 -0.09
CA THR A 370 7.35 0.14 0.88
C THR A 370 6.38 0.24 2.04
N PHE A 371 5.62 -0.83 2.25
CA PHE A 371 4.67 -0.96 3.36
C PHE A 371 4.61 -2.41 3.83
N LEU A 372 4.62 -2.64 5.15
CA LEU A 372 4.40 -3.95 5.77
C LEU A 372 3.01 -3.96 6.44
N MET A 373 2.28 -5.06 6.31
CA MET A 373 0.97 -5.22 6.97
C MET A 373 1.05 -5.02 8.47
N LEU A 374 2.13 -5.52 9.09
CA LEU A 374 2.41 -5.37 10.53
C LEU A 374 2.43 -3.89 10.97
N THR A 375 3.01 -2.99 10.14
CA THR A 375 2.97 -1.54 10.38
C THR A 375 1.54 -1.01 10.36
N GLY A 376 0.71 -1.48 9.42
CA GLY A 376 -0.70 -1.10 9.36
C GLY A 376 -1.49 -1.60 10.57
N TYR A 377 -1.15 -2.75 11.11
CA TYR A 377 -1.77 -3.27 12.33
C TYR A 377 -1.44 -2.41 13.54
N GLU A 378 -0.20 -1.95 13.68
CA GLU A 378 0.19 -0.99 14.71
C GLU A 378 -0.53 0.35 14.56
N GLN A 379 -0.67 0.86 13.34
CA GLN A 379 -1.44 2.08 13.07
C GLN A 379 -2.87 1.97 13.61
N VAL A 380 -3.57 0.89 13.26
CA VAL A 380 -4.98 0.73 13.67
C VAL A 380 -5.13 0.37 15.14
N ARG A 381 -4.16 -0.30 15.76
CA ARG A 381 -4.11 -0.52 17.20
C ARG A 381 -4.05 0.80 17.96
N SER A 382 -3.11 1.66 17.58
CA SER A 382 -2.91 2.99 18.16
C SER A 382 -4.17 3.87 18.00
N ILE A 383 -4.73 3.94 16.79
CA ILE A 383 -5.94 4.72 16.50
C ILE A 383 -7.15 4.18 17.26
N ALA A 384 -7.34 2.86 17.34
CA ALA A 384 -8.45 2.26 18.07
C ALA A 384 -8.39 2.58 19.59
N SER A 385 -7.18 2.59 20.18
CA SER A 385 -6.97 3.04 21.55
C SER A 385 -7.36 4.51 21.73
N ALA A 386 -6.92 5.40 20.84
CA ALA A 386 -7.25 6.82 20.92
C ALA A 386 -8.77 7.07 20.81
N LEU A 387 -9.47 6.36 19.90
CA LEU A 387 -10.90 6.51 19.67
C LEU A 387 -11.79 6.06 20.85
N VAL A 388 -11.24 5.28 21.78
CA VAL A 388 -11.93 4.92 23.05
C VAL A 388 -11.41 5.71 24.25
N GLY A 389 -10.52 6.70 24.03
CA GLY A 389 -9.98 7.56 25.08
C GLY A 389 -8.76 7.00 25.82
N ASP A 390 -8.24 5.84 25.43
CA ASP A 390 -7.01 5.27 25.96
C ASP A 390 -5.78 5.87 25.27
N MET A 391 -5.41 7.09 25.65
CA MET A 391 -4.28 7.79 25.06
C MET A 391 -2.94 7.15 25.42
N ALA A 392 -2.79 6.57 26.61
CA ALA A 392 -1.58 5.87 27.01
C ALA A 392 -1.34 4.64 26.12
N GLY A 393 -2.38 3.84 25.87
CA GLY A 393 -2.33 2.74 24.93
C GLY A 393 -2.10 3.20 23.48
N ALA A 394 -2.66 4.35 23.09
CA ALA A 394 -2.46 4.90 21.74
C ALA A 394 -1.00 5.31 21.47
N GLU A 395 -0.31 5.86 22.45
CA GLU A 395 1.08 6.31 22.35
C GLU A 395 2.10 5.19 22.60
N SER A 396 1.69 4.08 23.21
CA SER A 396 2.56 2.91 23.38
C SER A 396 2.84 2.27 22.02
N VAL A 397 4.05 1.73 21.85
CA VAL A 397 4.45 0.97 20.66
C VAL A 397 4.48 -0.51 21.04
N GLU A 398 3.63 -1.31 20.40
CA GLU A 398 3.60 -2.76 20.59
C GLU A 398 4.26 -3.50 19.42
N LEU A 399 4.59 -2.77 18.36
CA LEU A 399 5.21 -3.31 17.15
C LEU A 399 6.66 -3.69 17.40
N VAL A 400 6.96 -4.99 17.30
CA VAL A 400 8.30 -5.50 17.16
C VAL A 400 8.56 -5.75 15.67
N LEU A 401 9.15 -4.76 14.99
CA LEU A 401 9.59 -4.95 13.61
C LEU A 401 10.69 -6.00 13.59
N PRO A 402 10.62 -6.99 12.66
CA PRO A 402 11.81 -7.76 12.34
C PRO A 402 12.91 -6.76 11.98
N GLN A 403 14.16 -7.05 12.33
CA GLN A 403 15.30 -6.25 11.89
C GLN A 403 15.43 -6.37 10.35
N THR A 404 14.43 -5.90 9.65
CA THR A 404 14.38 -5.83 8.19
C THR A 404 15.08 -4.55 7.75
N GLY A 405 16.20 -4.26 8.42
CA GLY A 405 17.07 -3.23 7.99
C GLY A 405 17.66 -3.62 6.65
N VAL A 406 17.55 -2.73 5.71
CA VAL A 406 18.53 -2.47 4.68
C VAL A 406 18.40 -3.32 3.42
N CYS A 407 17.98 -2.65 2.37
CA CYS A 407 18.72 -2.79 1.11
C CYS A 407 20.20 -2.47 1.43
N SER A 408 20.99 -3.45 1.82
CA SER A 408 22.43 -3.31 1.91
C SER A 408 23.01 -3.38 0.50
N GLY A 409 22.68 -2.35 -0.32
CA GLY A 409 23.48 -1.98 -1.45
C GLY A 409 24.73 -1.31 -0.87
N GLY A 410 25.90 -1.85 -1.23
CA GLY A 410 27.19 -1.29 -0.81
C GLY A 410 27.29 0.21 -1.09
N ALA A 411 28.09 0.82 -0.33
CA ALA A 411 28.69 2.18 -0.33
C ALA A 411 28.57 3.04 -1.61
N ASP A 412 27.37 3.44 -2.04
CA ASP A 412 27.17 4.43 -3.10
C ASP A 412 26.08 5.46 -2.74
N CYS A 413 25.87 5.71 -1.43
CA CYS A 413 24.99 6.78 -0.98
C CYS A 413 25.66 8.17 -0.92
N CYS A 414 26.89 8.32 -1.41
CA CYS A 414 27.65 9.58 -1.37
C CYS A 414 28.22 9.95 -2.74
N GLU A 415 27.47 9.86 -3.83
CA GLU A 415 27.83 10.59 -5.06
C GLU A 415 27.06 11.91 -5.11
N GLY A 416 27.73 12.97 -4.63
CA GLY A 416 27.25 14.34 -4.82
C GLY A 416 27.59 15.37 -3.78
N VAL A 417 28.37 15.04 -2.74
CA VAL A 417 28.92 16.05 -1.83
C VAL A 417 30.39 15.77 -1.58
N ASP A 418 31.25 16.72 -1.97
CA ASP A 418 32.67 16.75 -1.75
C ASP A 418 32.98 16.75 -0.24
N CYS A 419 33.26 15.55 0.33
CA CYS A 419 33.73 15.43 1.72
C CYS A 419 35.23 15.58 1.78
N GLY A 420 35.68 16.82 1.74
CA GLY A 420 37.05 17.17 2.14
C GLY A 420 37.23 17.02 3.65
N SER A 421 38.25 16.24 4.03
CA SER A 421 38.94 16.09 5.32
C SER A 421 38.35 15.17 6.38
N ALA A 422 39.06 14.06 6.55
CA ALA A 422 39.41 13.33 7.76
C ALA A 422 38.53 13.51 9.02
N ASP A 423 37.55 12.60 9.19
CA ASP A 423 37.44 11.77 10.40
C ASP A 423 36.45 10.62 10.12
N SER A 424 37.00 9.43 10.12
CA SER A 424 36.33 8.17 9.85
C SER A 424 35.46 7.72 11.03
N THR A 425 34.16 7.96 10.98
CA THR A 425 33.17 7.25 11.80
C THR A 425 31.76 7.34 11.19
N CYS A 426 31.58 6.86 9.98
CA CYS A 426 30.26 6.62 9.40
C CYS A 426 30.13 5.13 9.07
N CYS A 427 30.00 4.29 10.09
CA CYS A 427 29.48 2.92 10.11
C CYS A 427 29.97 2.24 11.39
N GLY A 428 29.45 2.68 12.52
CA GLY A 428 29.73 2.08 13.83
C GLY A 428 28.41 1.66 14.47
N THR A 429 28.17 0.38 14.53
CA THR A 429 27.29 -0.26 15.47
C THR A 429 27.52 0.28 16.87
N THR A 430 26.59 1.04 17.42
CA THR A 430 26.38 1.06 18.88
C THR A 430 24.96 1.54 19.19
N GLN A 431 24.25 0.69 19.88
CA GLN A 431 23.02 0.99 20.60
C GLN A 431 23.23 2.21 21.49
N ALA A 432 22.41 3.23 21.29
CA ALA A 432 22.17 4.20 22.35
C ALA A 432 20.66 4.35 22.48
N VAL A 433 20.13 3.68 23.48
CA VAL A 433 18.82 3.97 24.05
C VAL A 433 18.97 5.36 24.69
N ILE A 434 18.34 6.37 24.11
CA ILE A 434 18.23 7.69 24.73
C ILE A 434 16.93 7.69 25.54
N PRO A 435 16.99 7.81 26.88
CA PRO A 435 15.78 7.95 27.69
C PRO A 435 15.17 9.35 27.46
N LEU A 436 13.86 9.38 27.35
CA LEU A 436 12.98 10.51 27.04
C LEU A 436 12.91 11.59 28.16
N ALA A 437 13.99 11.84 28.90
CA ALA A 437 14.00 12.73 30.05
C ALA A 437 14.94 13.94 29.96
N ALA A 438 15.36 14.38 28.77
CA ALA A 438 16.24 15.54 28.64
C ALA A 438 15.91 16.43 27.43
N LEU A 439 14.71 16.99 27.42
CA LEU A 439 14.40 18.18 26.60
C LEU A 439 13.67 19.19 27.48
N THR A 440 14.45 19.87 28.30
CA THR A 440 14.01 21.06 29.01
C THR A 440 14.01 22.23 28.03
N LEU A 441 12.86 22.83 27.89
CA LEU A 441 12.60 24.08 27.16
C LEU A 441 13.55 25.21 27.62
N VAL A 442 14.18 25.87 26.67
CA VAL A 442 14.63 27.25 26.82
C VAL A 442 13.83 28.11 25.86
N ARG A 443 13.01 29.00 26.42
CA ARG A 443 12.45 30.18 25.73
C ARG A 443 13.46 31.36 25.84
N PRO A 444 13.41 32.30 24.95
CA PRO A 444 12.49 33.42 25.03
C PRO A 444 11.51 33.51 23.92
#